data_e89cf38fadf9576468d63e14c1e705d8
#
_entry.id   e89cf38fadf9576468d63e14c1e705d8
#
_cell.length_a   1.000
_cell.length_b   1.000
_cell.length_c   1.000
_cell.angle_alpha   90.00
_cell.angle_beta   90.00
_cell.angle_gamma   90.00
#
_symmetry.space_group_name_H-M   'P 1'
#
loop_
_entity.id
_entity.type
_entity.pdbx_description
1 polymer ?
#
loop_
_entity_poly.entity_id
_entity_poly.type
_entity_poly.pdbx_seq_one_letter_code
_entity_poly.pdbx_strand_id
1 'polypeptide(L)'
;MASPERTCPACGARVAPDASACPACRTALSPRRPVGAPRATTPDPPEATARPAARAPAGPPATDLSRRLARLAQWSEAAEPLGVEIPRLPAWAEEAAARSHHPEPWSEVVRGVERLAQRRIAEAFERWEERTSARIVRLEAYSVDSRLERSQVEDAVHAARVGDLAQALASFHQVDRVVALKEHHLDQARSELERLLAFLRDLEELGLVPPGESAEVAGGLERELRTGRLAPLKQRLRLLHARAAAQLSESFPEYVAQMGDQLGADRRKGAGVEADARELAVAARAIVLGRPEEGARRLRALKDARGLAVPRSSGGPDAGPA
;
A
#
# COMPACT_ATOMS: atom_id res chain seq x y z
N MET A 1 -4.22 37.41 -8.11
CA MET A 1 -5.27 36.40 -8.25
C MET A 1 -4.60 35.02 -8.13
N ALA A 2 -4.93 34.26 -7.10
CA ALA A 2 -4.34 32.95 -6.90
C ALA A 2 -4.90 31.95 -7.94
N SER A 3 -4.02 31.26 -8.67
CA SER A 3 -4.43 30.22 -9.62
C SER A 3 -5.13 29.09 -8.86
N PRO A 4 -6.25 28.58 -9.35
CA PRO A 4 -6.98 27.52 -8.65
C PRO A 4 -6.13 26.23 -8.57
N GLU A 5 -5.93 25.76 -7.34
CA GLU A 5 -5.31 24.47 -7.07
C GLU A 5 -6.10 23.36 -7.77
N ARG A 6 -5.41 22.30 -8.18
CA ARG A 6 -6.06 21.10 -8.72
C ARG A 6 -5.86 19.90 -7.79
N THR A 7 -6.78 18.94 -7.82
CA THR A 7 -6.66 17.69 -7.08
C THR A 7 -6.06 16.59 -7.95
N CYS A 8 -5.18 15.79 -7.39
CA CYS A 8 -4.63 14.62 -8.07
C CYS A 8 -5.72 13.55 -8.24
N PRO A 9 -6.00 13.06 -9.47
CA PRO A 9 -7.03 12.06 -9.69
C PRO A 9 -6.70 10.69 -9.07
N ALA A 10 -5.43 10.41 -8.78
CA ALA A 10 -5.01 9.13 -8.23
C ALA A 10 -5.06 9.05 -6.70
N CYS A 11 -4.81 10.19 -5.98
CA CYS A 11 -4.72 10.17 -4.52
C CYS A 11 -5.49 11.30 -3.82
N GLY A 12 -6.16 12.19 -4.56
CA GLY A 12 -6.93 13.30 -4.01
C GLY A 12 -6.09 14.44 -3.41
N ALA A 13 -4.76 14.37 -3.44
CA ALA A 13 -3.89 15.41 -2.90
C ALA A 13 -4.01 16.70 -3.72
N ARG A 14 -3.98 17.86 -3.05
CA ARG A 14 -3.90 19.17 -3.71
C ARG A 14 -2.51 19.35 -4.32
N VAL A 15 -2.47 19.77 -5.56
CA VAL A 15 -1.23 19.96 -6.31
C VAL A 15 -1.25 21.31 -7.03
N ALA A 16 -0.08 21.89 -7.24
CA ALA A 16 0.06 23.12 -7.98
C ALA A 16 -0.49 22.96 -9.41
N PRO A 17 -1.09 24.01 -10.01
CA PRO A 17 -1.74 23.91 -11.32
C PRO A 17 -0.79 23.53 -12.45
N ASP A 18 0.49 23.80 -12.31
CA ASP A 18 1.59 23.56 -13.25
C ASP A 18 2.40 22.27 -12.95
N ALA A 19 2.09 21.57 -11.86
CA ALA A 19 2.83 20.37 -11.51
C ALA A 19 2.71 19.28 -12.58
N SER A 20 3.82 18.75 -13.06
CA SER A 20 3.88 17.65 -14.03
C SER A 20 3.70 16.26 -13.37
N ALA A 21 3.89 16.19 -12.05
CA ALA A 21 3.67 14.97 -11.26
C ALA A 21 3.14 15.33 -9.87
N CYS A 22 2.35 14.43 -9.28
CA CYS A 22 1.85 14.58 -7.93
C CYS A 22 2.96 14.32 -6.91
N PRO A 23 3.26 15.26 -5.98
CA PRO A 23 4.30 15.06 -4.98
C PRO A 23 3.96 13.94 -3.96
N ALA A 24 2.68 13.64 -3.76
CA ALA A 24 2.24 12.64 -2.79
C ALA A 24 2.30 11.20 -3.35
N CYS A 25 1.92 10.98 -4.62
CA CYS A 25 1.84 9.64 -5.20
C CYS A 25 2.71 9.46 -6.46
N ARG A 26 3.42 10.51 -6.89
CA ARG A 26 4.28 10.55 -8.09
C ARG A 26 3.58 10.24 -9.42
N THR A 27 2.24 10.21 -9.43
CA THR A 27 1.46 10.03 -10.67
C THR A 27 1.71 11.21 -11.60
N ALA A 28 2.04 10.94 -12.86
CA ALA A 28 2.17 11.97 -13.89
C ALA A 28 0.83 12.67 -14.11
N LEU A 29 0.84 13.99 -14.15
CA LEU A 29 -0.34 14.84 -14.32
C LEU A 29 -0.28 15.47 -15.69
N SER A 30 -1.30 15.25 -16.51
CA SER A 30 -1.38 15.90 -17.82
C SER A 30 -1.39 17.42 -17.66
N PRO A 31 -0.57 18.17 -18.41
CA PRO A 31 -0.59 19.63 -18.39
C PRO A 31 -1.97 20.12 -18.84
N ARG A 32 -2.57 21.03 -18.05
CA ARG A 32 -3.82 21.66 -18.42
C ARG A 32 -3.56 22.55 -19.65
N ARG A 33 -4.16 22.23 -20.80
CA ARG A 33 -4.15 23.16 -21.94
C ARG A 33 -4.81 24.48 -21.50
N PRO A 34 -4.17 25.62 -21.68
CA PRO A 34 -4.79 26.90 -21.37
C PRO A 34 -6.04 27.05 -22.24
N VAL A 35 -7.18 27.23 -21.59
CA VAL A 35 -8.45 27.56 -22.25
C VAL A 35 -8.33 29.04 -22.63
N GLY A 36 -8.24 29.33 -23.95
CA GLY A 36 -8.37 30.69 -24.43
C GLY A 36 -7.16 31.32 -25.15
N ALA A 37 -6.22 30.52 -25.68
CA ALA A 37 -5.28 31.07 -26.65
C ALA A 37 -5.99 31.26 -28.00
N PRO A 38 -6.04 32.49 -28.58
CA PRO A 38 -6.56 32.68 -29.91
C PRO A 38 -5.73 31.88 -30.90
N ARG A 39 -6.43 31.23 -31.83
CA ARG A 39 -5.83 30.46 -32.93
C ARG A 39 -5.00 31.45 -33.76
N ALA A 40 -3.68 31.47 -33.54
CA ALA A 40 -2.79 32.16 -34.48
C ALA A 40 -2.87 31.40 -35.80
N THR A 41 -3.40 32.08 -36.81
CA THR A 41 -3.30 31.72 -38.21
C THR A 41 -1.82 31.80 -38.57
N THR A 42 -1.16 30.66 -38.55
CA THR A 42 0.18 30.51 -39.12
C THR A 42 0.06 30.64 -40.63
N PRO A 43 0.81 31.54 -41.31
CA PRO A 43 0.89 31.53 -42.77
C PRO A 43 1.52 30.21 -43.22
N ASP A 44 0.97 29.63 -44.29
CA ASP A 44 1.49 28.46 -44.94
C ASP A 44 3.00 28.59 -45.19
N PRO A 45 3.83 27.64 -44.73
CA PRO A 45 5.21 27.61 -45.16
C PRO A 45 5.25 27.17 -46.62
N PRO A 46 6.21 27.71 -47.41
CA PRO A 46 6.34 27.37 -48.83
C PRO A 46 6.58 25.86 -48.97
N GLU A 47 5.93 25.25 -49.94
CA GLU A 47 6.08 23.85 -50.35
C GLU A 47 7.57 23.52 -50.53
N ALA A 48 8.20 23.09 -49.44
CA ALA A 48 9.45 22.33 -49.55
C ALA A 48 9.02 20.94 -49.97
N THR A 49 9.34 20.59 -51.22
CA THR A 49 9.26 19.22 -51.76
C THR A 49 10.06 18.28 -50.85
N ALA A 50 9.47 17.88 -49.73
CA ALA A 50 10.00 16.84 -48.90
C ALA A 50 9.85 15.54 -49.72
N ARG A 51 10.97 15.06 -50.24
CA ARG A 51 11.14 13.68 -50.72
C ARG A 51 10.47 12.77 -49.68
N PRO A 52 9.49 11.92 -50.07
CA PRO A 52 8.88 10.98 -49.15
C PRO A 52 10.04 10.15 -48.60
N ALA A 53 10.27 10.26 -47.28
CA ALA A 53 11.14 9.36 -46.56
C ALA A 53 10.70 7.94 -46.94
N ALA A 54 11.60 7.18 -47.52
CA ALA A 54 11.35 5.83 -47.98
C ALA A 54 10.76 5.07 -46.77
N ARG A 55 9.45 4.85 -46.83
CA ARG A 55 8.75 3.99 -45.85
C ARG A 55 9.52 2.66 -45.89
N ALA A 56 10.10 2.30 -44.75
CA ALA A 56 10.71 0.97 -44.64
C ALA A 56 9.71 -0.04 -45.21
N PRO A 57 10.17 -0.98 -46.07
CA PRO A 57 9.28 -1.89 -46.74
C PRO A 57 8.41 -2.55 -45.66
N ALA A 58 7.11 -2.36 -45.74
CA ALA A 58 6.17 -3.06 -44.87
C ALA A 58 6.46 -4.55 -45.08
N GLY A 59 6.91 -5.22 -44.01
CA GLY A 59 7.13 -6.66 -44.07
C GLY A 59 5.89 -7.36 -44.62
N PRO A 60 6.03 -8.55 -45.18
CA PRO A 60 4.89 -9.27 -45.75
C PRO A 60 3.73 -9.27 -44.75
N PRO A 61 2.47 -9.07 -45.20
CA PRO A 61 1.32 -9.01 -44.30
C PRO A 61 1.33 -10.27 -43.44
N ALA A 62 1.34 -10.11 -42.11
CA ALA A 62 1.32 -11.22 -41.18
C ALA A 62 0.16 -12.14 -41.52
N THR A 63 0.45 -13.41 -41.78
CA THR A 63 -0.59 -14.42 -42.07
C THR A 63 -1.54 -14.52 -40.87
N ASP A 64 -2.77 -14.98 -41.07
CA ASP A 64 -3.71 -15.20 -39.93
C ASP A 64 -3.10 -16.09 -38.85
N LEU A 65 -2.33 -17.10 -39.29
CA LEU A 65 -1.62 -18.01 -38.40
C LEU A 65 -0.57 -17.27 -37.54
N SER A 66 0.24 -16.39 -38.13
CA SER A 66 1.24 -15.60 -37.37
C SER A 66 0.58 -14.67 -36.35
N ARG A 67 -0.58 -14.09 -36.69
CA ARG A 67 -1.35 -13.26 -35.74
C ARG A 67 -1.91 -14.08 -34.58
N ARG A 68 -2.36 -15.31 -34.81
CA ARG A 68 -2.84 -16.22 -33.78
C ARG A 68 -1.73 -16.68 -32.85
N LEU A 69 -0.56 -17.03 -33.38
CA LEU A 69 0.62 -17.40 -32.60
C LEU A 69 1.08 -16.25 -31.70
N ALA A 70 1.15 -15.03 -32.23
CA ALA A 70 1.47 -13.85 -31.44
C ALA A 70 0.45 -13.60 -30.31
N ARG A 71 -0.83 -13.83 -30.57
CA ARG A 71 -1.90 -13.73 -29.54
C ARG A 71 -1.73 -14.78 -28.45
N LEU A 72 -1.46 -16.02 -28.80
CA LEU A 72 -1.20 -17.09 -27.81
C LEU A 72 0.01 -16.76 -26.92
N ALA A 73 1.06 -16.21 -27.51
CA ALA A 73 2.23 -15.78 -26.74
C ALA A 73 1.86 -14.66 -25.73
N GLN A 74 1.10 -13.66 -26.18
CA GLN A 74 0.59 -12.60 -25.29
C GLN A 74 -0.30 -13.15 -24.17
N TRP A 75 -1.21 -14.08 -24.49
CA TRP A 75 -2.06 -14.71 -23.47
C TRP A 75 -1.24 -15.53 -22.47
N SER A 76 -0.22 -16.24 -22.93
CA SER A 76 0.67 -17.02 -22.06
C SER A 76 1.40 -16.13 -21.05
N GLU A 77 1.95 -15.01 -21.51
CA GLU A 77 2.61 -14.03 -20.64
C GLU A 77 1.65 -13.35 -19.66
N ALA A 78 0.50 -12.88 -20.17
CA ALA A 78 -0.49 -12.18 -19.36
C ALA A 78 -1.25 -13.10 -18.39
N ALA A 79 -1.34 -14.41 -18.65
CA ALA A 79 -2.01 -15.38 -17.79
C ALA A 79 -1.08 -16.00 -16.71
N GLU A 80 0.23 -15.77 -16.80
CA GLU A 80 1.19 -16.27 -15.82
C GLU A 80 0.86 -15.84 -14.37
N PRO A 81 0.49 -14.58 -14.08
CA PRO A 81 0.07 -14.14 -12.75
C PRO A 81 -1.21 -14.82 -12.23
N LEU A 82 -2.04 -15.36 -13.11
CA LEU A 82 -3.21 -16.18 -12.75
C LEU A 82 -2.81 -17.62 -12.37
N GLY A 83 -1.55 -17.99 -12.53
CA GLY A 83 -1.07 -19.36 -12.35
C GLY A 83 -1.54 -20.31 -13.46
N VAL A 84 -1.79 -19.78 -14.66
CA VAL A 84 -2.24 -20.56 -15.82
C VAL A 84 -1.08 -20.83 -16.75
N GLU A 85 -0.72 -22.08 -16.85
CA GLU A 85 0.21 -22.55 -17.89
C GLU A 85 -0.55 -22.79 -19.19
N ILE A 86 -0.32 -21.92 -20.17
CA ILE A 86 -0.81 -22.12 -21.54
C ILE A 86 0.22 -22.94 -22.29
N PRO A 87 -0.18 -24.06 -22.92
CA PRO A 87 0.76 -24.85 -23.72
C PRO A 87 1.34 -24.00 -24.83
N ARG A 88 2.67 -23.84 -24.82
CA ARG A 88 3.38 -23.21 -25.93
C ARG A 88 3.64 -24.24 -27.02
N LEU A 89 3.46 -23.85 -28.26
CA LEU A 89 3.97 -24.67 -29.35
C LEU A 89 5.51 -24.69 -29.26
N PRO A 90 6.14 -25.84 -29.48
CA PRO A 90 7.59 -25.90 -29.56
C PRO A 90 8.10 -24.94 -30.65
N ALA A 91 9.25 -24.30 -30.42
CA ALA A 91 9.81 -23.32 -31.37
C ALA A 91 9.92 -23.86 -32.81
N TRP A 92 10.27 -25.15 -32.96
CA TRP A 92 10.32 -25.80 -34.26
C TRP A 92 8.92 -25.88 -34.94
N ALA A 93 7.85 -26.02 -34.16
CA ALA A 93 6.49 -26.07 -34.68
C ALA A 93 6.01 -24.67 -35.11
N GLU A 94 6.38 -23.62 -34.36
CA GLU A 94 6.15 -22.22 -34.74
C GLU A 94 6.88 -21.87 -36.04
N GLU A 95 8.13 -22.27 -36.18
CA GLU A 95 8.91 -22.10 -37.40
C GLU A 95 8.35 -22.87 -38.59
N ALA A 96 7.94 -24.14 -38.39
CA ALA A 96 7.33 -24.96 -39.40
C ALA A 96 5.99 -24.36 -39.86
N ALA A 97 5.17 -23.88 -38.93
CA ALA A 97 3.92 -23.21 -39.22
C ALA A 97 4.13 -21.91 -40.02
N ALA A 98 5.14 -21.10 -39.64
CA ALA A 98 5.48 -19.87 -40.34
C ALA A 98 5.99 -20.07 -41.78
N ARG A 99 6.66 -21.19 -42.04
CA ARG A 99 7.23 -21.54 -43.35
C ARG A 99 6.33 -22.44 -44.22
N SER A 100 5.22 -22.90 -43.65
CA SER A 100 4.34 -23.87 -44.35
C SER A 100 3.63 -23.23 -45.53
N HIS A 101 3.71 -23.88 -46.67
CA HIS A 101 2.90 -23.56 -47.83
C HIS A 101 1.43 -24.10 -47.67
N HIS A 102 1.18 -24.94 -46.69
CA HIS A 102 -0.11 -25.51 -46.35
C HIS A 102 -0.51 -25.12 -44.93
N PRO A 103 -1.07 -23.94 -44.70
CA PRO A 103 -1.36 -23.43 -43.35
C PRO A 103 -2.53 -24.14 -42.67
N GLU A 104 -3.38 -24.86 -43.38
CA GLU A 104 -4.63 -25.44 -42.88
C GLU A 104 -4.43 -26.39 -41.69
N PRO A 105 -3.52 -27.39 -41.71
CA PRO A 105 -3.28 -28.28 -40.57
C PRO A 105 -2.82 -27.55 -39.36
N TRP A 106 -1.92 -26.57 -39.54
CA TRP A 106 -1.37 -25.74 -38.46
C TRP A 106 -2.43 -24.82 -37.85
N SER A 107 -3.31 -24.28 -38.70
CA SER A 107 -4.43 -23.46 -38.25
C SER A 107 -5.39 -24.24 -37.35
N GLU A 108 -5.57 -25.53 -37.57
CA GLU A 108 -6.41 -26.37 -36.73
C GLU A 108 -5.74 -26.68 -35.38
N VAL A 109 -4.44 -26.98 -35.38
CA VAL A 109 -3.64 -27.17 -34.15
C VAL A 109 -3.68 -25.91 -33.31
N VAL A 110 -3.39 -24.74 -33.90
CA VAL A 110 -3.40 -23.45 -33.18
C VAL A 110 -4.80 -23.14 -32.63
N ARG A 111 -5.87 -23.39 -33.38
CA ARG A 111 -7.25 -23.28 -32.89
C ARG A 111 -7.54 -24.20 -31.71
N GLY A 112 -6.97 -25.40 -31.70
CA GLY A 112 -7.06 -26.33 -30.58
C GLY A 112 -6.41 -25.77 -29.32
N VAL A 113 -5.20 -25.23 -29.45
CA VAL A 113 -4.47 -24.58 -28.35
C VAL A 113 -5.18 -23.33 -27.86
N GLU A 114 -5.70 -22.48 -28.76
CA GLU A 114 -6.52 -21.30 -28.40
C GLU A 114 -7.74 -21.70 -27.55
N ARG A 115 -8.50 -22.70 -27.97
CA ARG A 115 -9.67 -23.18 -27.19
C ARG A 115 -9.27 -23.72 -25.82
N LEU A 116 -8.15 -24.44 -25.74
CA LEU A 116 -7.65 -24.94 -24.46
C LEU A 116 -7.20 -23.78 -23.55
N ALA A 117 -6.49 -22.81 -24.11
CA ALA A 117 -6.07 -21.60 -23.39
C ALA A 117 -7.28 -20.82 -22.86
N GLN A 118 -8.28 -20.56 -23.72
CA GLN A 118 -9.52 -19.88 -23.32
C GLN A 118 -10.20 -20.59 -22.13
N ARG A 119 -10.34 -21.92 -22.20
CA ARG A 119 -10.95 -22.69 -21.11
C ARG A 119 -10.16 -22.55 -19.81
N ARG A 120 -8.84 -22.76 -19.85
CA ARG A 120 -7.98 -22.67 -18.68
C ARG A 120 -7.99 -21.27 -18.06
N ILE A 121 -7.98 -20.24 -18.89
CA ILE A 121 -8.07 -18.84 -18.43
C ILE A 121 -9.45 -18.60 -17.79
N ALA A 122 -10.56 -19.01 -18.43
CA ALA A 122 -11.88 -18.84 -17.85
C ALA A 122 -12.02 -19.51 -16.47
N GLU A 123 -11.55 -20.76 -16.33
CA GLU A 123 -11.51 -21.47 -15.04
C GLU A 123 -10.63 -20.75 -13.98
N ALA A 124 -9.54 -20.13 -14.42
CA ALA A 124 -8.69 -19.35 -13.53
C ALA A 124 -9.35 -18.05 -13.10
N PHE A 125 -10.12 -17.41 -13.98
CA PHE A 125 -10.90 -16.21 -13.64
C PHE A 125 -11.99 -16.50 -12.61
N GLU A 126 -12.65 -17.64 -12.67
CA GLU A 126 -13.62 -18.04 -11.65
C GLU A 126 -12.98 -18.20 -10.28
N ARG A 127 -11.82 -18.86 -10.21
CA ARG A 127 -11.04 -18.96 -8.95
C ARG A 127 -10.50 -17.61 -8.47
N TRP A 128 -10.14 -16.72 -9.38
CA TRP A 128 -9.69 -15.37 -9.06
C TRP A 128 -10.85 -14.51 -8.54
N GLU A 129 -12.03 -14.60 -9.16
CA GLU A 129 -13.25 -13.93 -8.71
C GLU A 129 -13.56 -14.27 -7.25
N GLU A 130 -13.57 -15.57 -6.92
CA GLU A 130 -13.83 -16.03 -5.55
C GLU A 130 -12.84 -15.43 -4.54
N ARG A 131 -11.54 -15.54 -4.84
CA ARG A 131 -10.49 -14.99 -3.96
C ARG A 131 -10.57 -13.47 -3.84
N THR A 132 -10.77 -12.78 -4.94
CA THR A 132 -10.80 -11.30 -4.96
C THR A 132 -12.07 -10.77 -4.31
N SER A 133 -13.20 -11.43 -4.48
CA SER A 133 -14.44 -11.09 -3.78
C SER A 133 -14.30 -11.23 -2.27
N ALA A 134 -13.64 -12.26 -1.77
CA ALA A 134 -13.34 -12.41 -0.35
C ALA A 134 -12.45 -11.26 0.19
N ARG A 135 -11.45 -10.84 -0.59
CA ARG A 135 -10.60 -9.67 -0.25
C ARG A 135 -11.40 -8.38 -0.22
N ILE A 136 -12.28 -8.16 -1.20
CA ILE A 136 -13.17 -6.99 -1.27
C ILE A 136 -14.11 -6.96 -0.07
N VAL A 137 -14.73 -8.08 0.29
CA VAL A 137 -15.58 -8.19 1.49
C VAL A 137 -14.82 -7.80 2.77
N ARG A 138 -13.55 -8.23 2.88
CA ARG A 138 -12.70 -7.83 4.01
C ARG A 138 -12.44 -6.31 4.05
N LEU A 139 -12.22 -5.67 2.91
CA LEU A 139 -12.06 -4.22 2.81
C LEU A 139 -13.37 -3.48 3.17
N GLU A 140 -14.51 -3.96 2.67
CA GLU A 140 -15.84 -3.40 2.94
C GLU A 140 -16.25 -3.53 4.42
N ALA A 141 -15.79 -4.57 5.13
CA ALA A 141 -15.99 -4.70 6.57
C ALA A 141 -15.37 -3.53 7.36
N TYR A 142 -14.39 -2.84 6.77
CA TYR A 142 -13.82 -1.59 7.29
C TYR A 142 -14.32 -0.36 6.53
N SER A 143 -15.43 -0.46 5.82
CA SER A 143 -16.02 0.61 5.00
C SER A 143 -15.05 1.22 3.96
N VAL A 144 -14.03 0.48 3.55
CA VAL A 144 -13.17 0.88 2.44
C VAL A 144 -13.96 0.70 1.15
N ASP A 145 -14.24 1.81 0.45
CA ASP A 145 -15.02 1.77 -0.79
C ASP A 145 -14.32 0.91 -1.85
N SER A 146 -14.98 -0.17 -2.25
CA SER A 146 -14.48 -1.15 -3.22
C SER A 146 -15.55 -1.52 -4.27
N ARG A 147 -16.59 -0.68 -4.42
CA ARG A 147 -17.66 -0.92 -5.38
C ARG A 147 -17.19 -0.96 -6.83
N LEU A 148 -16.25 -0.08 -7.17
CA LEU A 148 -15.66 -0.04 -8.51
C LEU A 148 -14.89 -1.33 -8.81
N GLU A 149 -14.07 -1.79 -7.88
CA GLU A 149 -13.29 -3.02 -8.04
C GLU A 149 -14.22 -4.23 -8.14
N ARG A 150 -15.31 -4.27 -7.38
CA ARG A 150 -16.33 -5.34 -7.49
C ARG A 150 -16.93 -5.38 -8.90
N SER A 151 -17.38 -4.24 -9.43
CA SER A 151 -17.89 -4.16 -10.80
C SER A 151 -16.84 -4.58 -11.84
N GLN A 152 -15.60 -4.15 -11.66
CA GLN A 152 -14.51 -4.53 -12.56
C GLN A 152 -14.16 -6.03 -12.50
N VAL A 153 -14.33 -6.69 -11.35
CA VAL A 153 -14.20 -8.16 -11.23
C VAL A 153 -15.28 -8.84 -12.07
N GLU A 154 -16.53 -8.42 -11.93
CA GLU A 154 -17.67 -8.97 -12.69
C GLU A 154 -17.46 -8.78 -14.19
N ASP A 155 -17.03 -7.58 -14.62
CA ASP A 155 -16.72 -7.26 -16.02
C ASP A 155 -15.57 -8.14 -16.57
N ALA A 156 -14.51 -8.35 -15.77
CA ALA A 156 -13.38 -9.19 -16.16
C ALA A 156 -13.79 -10.66 -16.35
N VAL A 157 -14.58 -11.19 -15.44
CA VAL A 157 -15.12 -12.57 -15.54
C VAL A 157 -16.04 -12.72 -16.74
N HIS A 158 -16.91 -11.72 -16.96
CA HIS A 158 -17.76 -11.71 -18.14
C HIS A 158 -16.94 -11.70 -19.44
N ALA A 159 -15.95 -10.81 -19.54
CA ALA A 159 -15.06 -10.74 -20.70
C ALA A 159 -14.31 -12.07 -20.94
N ALA A 160 -13.84 -12.74 -19.87
CA ALA A 160 -13.20 -14.05 -19.97
C ALA A 160 -14.15 -15.12 -20.51
N ARG A 161 -15.42 -15.14 -20.08
CA ARG A 161 -16.45 -16.09 -20.52
C ARG A 161 -16.84 -15.90 -21.98
N VAL A 162 -16.91 -14.65 -22.46
CA VAL A 162 -17.21 -14.36 -23.88
C VAL A 162 -15.98 -14.46 -24.79
N GLY A 163 -14.79 -14.72 -24.22
CA GLY A 163 -13.55 -14.94 -24.97
C GLY A 163 -12.78 -13.67 -25.29
N ASP A 164 -13.15 -12.51 -24.73
CA ASP A 164 -12.35 -11.29 -24.79
C ASP A 164 -11.26 -11.31 -23.70
N LEU A 165 -10.28 -12.19 -23.93
CA LEU A 165 -9.22 -12.43 -22.96
C LEU A 165 -8.29 -11.22 -22.79
N ALA A 166 -8.15 -10.37 -23.81
CA ALA A 166 -7.31 -9.17 -23.71
C ALA A 166 -7.90 -8.18 -22.69
N GLN A 167 -9.22 -7.92 -22.79
CA GLN A 167 -9.94 -7.07 -21.84
C GLN A 167 -9.94 -7.71 -20.44
N ALA A 168 -10.23 -9.00 -20.35
CA ALA A 168 -10.25 -9.71 -19.08
C ALA A 168 -8.92 -9.59 -18.32
N LEU A 169 -7.80 -9.88 -18.99
CA LEU A 169 -6.47 -9.81 -18.41
C LEU A 169 -6.06 -8.38 -18.02
N ALA A 170 -6.40 -7.38 -18.84
CA ALA A 170 -6.15 -5.98 -18.51
C ALA A 170 -6.90 -5.57 -17.23
N SER A 171 -8.17 -5.92 -17.11
CA SER A 171 -9.00 -5.66 -15.92
C SER A 171 -8.47 -6.40 -14.69
N PHE A 172 -8.06 -7.67 -14.85
CA PHE A 172 -7.42 -8.46 -13.79
C PHE A 172 -6.23 -7.73 -13.18
N HIS A 173 -5.25 -7.34 -14.00
CA HIS A 173 -4.04 -6.66 -13.52
C HIS A 173 -4.36 -5.35 -12.79
N GLN A 174 -5.31 -4.59 -13.30
CA GLN A 174 -5.73 -3.35 -12.68
C GLN A 174 -6.39 -3.59 -11.31
N VAL A 175 -7.36 -4.49 -11.25
CA VAL A 175 -8.12 -4.78 -10.03
C VAL A 175 -7.21 -5.37 -8.95
N ASP A 176 -6.41 -6.39 -9.30
CA ASP A 176 -5.53 -7.05 -8.34
C ASP A 176 -4.55 -6.06 -7.70
N ARG A 177 -3.97 -5.17 -8.51
CA ARG A 177 -3.08 -4.11 -8.04
C ARG A 177 -3.79 -3.13 -7.09
N VAL A 178 -5.01 -2.70 -7.43
CA VAL A 178 -5.75 -1.72 -6.62
C VAL A 178 -6.21 -2.34 -5.31
N VAL A 179 -6.73 -3.56 -5.35
CA VAL A 179 -7.16 -4.30 -4.15
C VAL A 179 -5.96 -4.54 -3.24
N ALA A 180 -4.83 -5.00 -3.77
CA ALA A 180 -3.60 -5.21 -2.98
C ALA A 180 -3.11 -3.91 -2.33
N LEU A 181 -3.19 -2.77 -3.02
CA LEU A 181 -2.83 -1.47 -2.46
C LEU A 181 -3.76 -1.05 -1.31
N LYS A 182 -5.07 -1.25 -1.47
CA LYS A 182 -6.05 -0.95 -0.42
C LYS A 182 -5.84 -1.83 0.83
N GLU A 183 -5.59 -3.12 0.63
CA GLU A 183 -5.25 -4.05 1.72
C GLU A 183 -3.98 -3.62 2.44
N HIS A 184 -2.93 -3.32 1.70
CA HIS A 184 -1.67 -2.83 2.27
C HIS A 184 -1.88 -1.58 3.14
N HIS A 185 -2.68 -0.62 2.67
CA HIS A 185 -2.98 0.60 3.44
C HIS A 185 -3.79 0.30 4.72
N LEU A 186 -4.73 -0.63 4.65
CA LEU A 186 -5.51 -1.06 5.81
C LEU A 186 -4.62 -1.79 6.83
N ASP A 187 -3.84 -2.76 6.38
CA ASP A 187 -2.94 -3.53 7.24
C ASP A 187 -1.87 -2.64 7.88
N GLN A 188 -1.36 -1.66 7.14
CA GLN A 188 -0.44 -0.66 7.69
C GLN A 188 -1.10 0.18 8.78
N ALA A 189 -2.34 0.67 8.55
CA ALA A 189 -3.06 1.45 9.55
C ALA A 189 -3.35 0.64 10.83
N ARG A 190 -3.69 -0.64 10.69
CA ARG A 190 -3.85 -1.56 11.82
C ARG A 190 -2.56 -1.77 12.59
N SER A 191 -1.47 -2.04 11.89
CA SER A 191 -0.16 -2.23 12.52
C SER A 191 0.32 -0.97 13.26
N GLU A 192 0.08 0.22 12.70
CA GLU A 192 0.40 1.50 13.36
C GLU A 192 -0.48 1.70 14.61
N LEU A 193 -1.78 1.35 14.53
CA LEU A 193 -2.69 1.39 15.68
C LEU A 193 -2.24 0.44 16.79
N GLU A 194 -1.96 -0.81 16.48
CA GLU A 194 -1.51 -1.82 17.45
C GLU A 194 -0.23 -1.39 18.16
N ARG A 195 0.73 -0.81 17.41
CA ARG A 195 1.99 -0.28 18.00
C ARG A 195 1.73 0.90 18.95
N LEU A 196 0.87 1.85 18.54
CA LEU A 196 0.52 2.97 19.40
C LEU A 196 -0.16 2.49 20.69
N LEU A 197 -1.11 1.56 20.59
CA LEU A 197 -1.81 1.04 21.77
C LEU A 197 -0.87 0.25 22.71
N ALA A 198 0.09 -0.49 22.17
CA ALA A 198 1.11 -1.14 22.96
C ALA A 198 1.98 -0.10 23.70
N PHE A 199 2.40 0.96 23.00
CA PHE A 199 3.17 2.04 23.58
C PHE A 199 2.40 2.78 24.69
N LEU A 200 1.13 3.13 24.47
CA LEU A 200 0.30 3.77 25.49
C LEU A 200 0.12 2.88 26.73
N ARG A 201 -0.07 1.58 26.57
CA ARG A 201 -0.10 0.63 27.71
C ARG A 201 1.20 0.62 28.49
N ASP A 202 2.35 0.62 27.80
CA ASP A 202 3.64 0.70 28.47
C ASP A 202 3.76 2.00 29.29
N LEU A 203 3.27 3.13 28.75
CA LEU A 203 3.24 4.41 29.48
C LEU A 203 2.27 4.42 30.65
N GLU A 204 1.08 3.80 30.53
CA GLU A 204 0.14 3.62 31.66
C GLU A 204 0.77 2.81 32.78
N GLU A 205 1.40 1.71 32.46
CA GLU A 205 2.05 0.87 33.46
C GLU A 205 3.27 1.56 34.10
N LEU A 206 3.92 2.46 33.37
CA LEU A 206 4.94 3.34 33.93
C LEU A 206 4.36 4.49 34.79
N GLY A 207 3.01 4.69 34.75
CA GLY A 207 2.33 5.80 35.43
C GLY A 207 2.55 7.16 34.79
N LEU A 208 2.97 7.18 33.53
CA LEU A 208 3.24 8.40 32.74
C LEU A 208 2.00 8.93 32.04
N VAL A 209 0.98 8.10 31.89
CA VAL A 209 -0.35 8.48 31.42
C VAL A 209 -1.44 7.93 32.36
N PRO A 210 -2.62 8.54 32.41
CA PRO A 210 -3.72 8.09 33.27
C PRO A 210 -4.14 6.64 32.99
N PRO A 211 -4.53 5.88 34.01
CA PRO A 211 -5.06 4.54 33.83
C PRO A 211 -6.33 4.58 32.97
N GLY A 212 -6.40 3.70 31.95
CA GLY A 212 -7.52 3.59 31.03
C GLY A 212 -7.43 4.48 29.80
N GLU A 213 -6.43 5.37 29.69
CA GLU A 213 -6.25 6.23 28.49
C GLU A 213 -6.03 5.39 27.23
N SER A 214 -5.26 4.30 27.31
CA SER A 214 -5.03 3.41 26.18
C SER A 214 -6.32 2.76 25.68
N ALA A 215 -7.21 2.37 26.58
CA ALA A 215 -8.51 1.78 26.24
C ALA A 215 -9.48 2.81 25.62
N GLU A 216 -9.51 4.04 26.13
CA GLU A 216 -10.31 5.12 25.59
C GLU A 216 -9.85 5.50 24.18
N VAL A 217 -8.55 5.68 23.99
CA VAL A 217 -7.93 5.96 22.68
C VAL A 217 -8.18 4.82 21.71
N ALA A 218 -8.07 3.55 22.16
CA ALA A 218 -8.34 2.37 21.33
C ALA A 218 -9.76 2.40 20.77
N GLY A 219 -10.78 2.58 21.65
CA GLY A 219 -12.18 2.60 21.22
C GLY A 219 -12.51 3.72 20.22
N GLY A 220 -11.83 4.87 20.34
CA GLY A 220 -11.94 5.97 19.39
C GLY A 220 -11.34 5.65 18.03
N LEU A 221 -10.10 5.16 18.04
CA LEU A 221 -9.35 4.86 16.81
C LEU A 221 -9.89 3.64 16.06
N GLU A 222 -10.37 2.60 16.77
CA GLU A 222 -11.02 1.46 16.14
C GLU A 222 -12.32 1.85 15.42
N ARG A 223 -13.10 2.75 16.01
CA ARG A 223 -14.27 3.31 15.32
C ARG A 223 -13.89 4.07 14.07
N GLU A 224 -12.85 4.89 14.13
CA GLU A 224 -12.32 5.58 12.93
C GLU A 224 -11.83 4.59 11.87
N LEU A 225 -11.10 3.56 12.25
CA LEU A 225 -10.63 2.52 11.33
C LEU A 225 -11.81 1.89 10.58
N ARG A 226 -12.92 1.63 11.26
CA ARG A 226 -14.15 1.08 10.66
C ARG A 226 -14.87 2.05 9.71
N THR A 227 -14.52 3.34 9.71
CA THR A 227 -15.07 4.29 8.72
C THR A 227 -14.40 4.27 7.37
N GLY A 228 -13.33 3.49 7.19
CA GLY A 228 -12.55 3.41 5.96
C GLY A 228 -11.73 4.65 5.61
N ARG A 229 -11.74 5.67 6.46
CA ARG A 229 -10.99 6.92 6.25
C ARG A 229 -9.55 6.78 6.71
N LEU A 230 -8.76 5.97 5.99
CA LEU A 230 -7.41 5.59 6.39
C LEU A 230 -6.41 6.75 6.44
N ALA A 231 -6.52 7.75 5.55
CA ALA A 231 -5.59 8.88 5.51
C ALA A 231 -5.68 9.77 6.76
N PRO A 232 -6.87 10.29 7.17
CA PRO A 232 -7.01 11.03 8.42
C PRO A 232 -6.67 10.18 9.65
N LEU A 233 -7.01 8.90 9.68
CA LEU A 233 -6.62 7.98 10.75
C LEU A 233 -5.09 7.91 10.90
N LYS A 234 -4.35 7.69 9.83
CA LYS A 234 -2.88 7.67 9.88
C LYS A 234 -2.29 8.97 10.39
N GLN A 235 -2.85 10.11 10.00
CA GLN A 235 -2.41 11.40 10.53
C GLN A 235 -2.64 11.50 12.04
N ARG A 236 -3.82 11.07 12.50
CA ARG A 236 -4.15 11.08 13.93
C ARG A 236 -3.25 10.13 14.74
N LEU A 237 -2.98 8.93 14.22
CA LEU A 237 -2.04 7.98 14.83
C LEU A 237 -0.66 8.60 15.02
N ARG A 238 -0.14 9.29 14.01
CA ARG A 238 1.16 9.99 14.10
C ARG A 238 1.16 11.09 15.14
N LEU A 239 0.10 11.88 15.20
CA LEU A 239 -0.03 12.95 16.19
C LEU A 239 -0.09 12.40 17.63
N LEU A 240 -0.87 11.35 17.86
CA LEU A 240 -0.95 10.69 19.17
C LEU A 240 0.38 10.05 19.56
N HIS A 241 1.04 9.39 18.62
CA HIS A 241 2.37 8.82 18.86
C HIS A 241 3.40 9.91 19.22
N ALA A 242 3.41 11.02 18.47
CA ALA A 242 4.30 12.14 18.75
C ALA A 242 4.03 12.75 20.13
N ARG A 243 2.75 12.89 20.52
CA ARG A 243 2.36 13.37 21.85
C ARG A 243 2.83 12.43 22.95
N ALA A 244 2.60 11.12 22.81
CA ALA A 244 3.05 10.12 23.77
C ALA A 244 4.57 10.09 23.90
N ALA A 245 5.30 10.20 22.78
CA ALA A 245 6.75 10.29 22.76
C ALA A 245 7.28 11.56 23.47
N ALA A 246 6.64 12.71 23.25
CA ALA A 246 6.98 13.96 23.93
C ALA A 246 6.77 13.82 25.45
N GLN A 247 5.62 13.29 25.86
CA GLN A 247 5.29 13.06 27.27
C GLN A 247 6.31 12.14 27.95
N LEU A 248 6.70 11.04 27.30
CA LEU A 248 7.78 10.19 27.79
C LEU A 248 9.09 10.97 27.93
N SER A 249 9.47 11.75 26.91
CA SER A 249 10.72 12.50 26.92
C SER A 249 10.78 13.57 28.02
N GLU A 250 9.65 14.22 28.29
CA GLU A 250 9.52 15.22 29.36
C GLU A 250 9.63 14.59 30.77
N SER A 251 8.96 13.45 30.98
CA SER A 251 8.94 12.74 32.26
C SER A 251 10.17 11.87 32.49
N PHE A 252 10.92 11.57 31.44
CA PHE A 252 12.00 10.60 31.49
C PHE A 252 13.12 10.95 32.42
N PRO A 253 13.66 12.20 32.53
CA PRO A 253 14.76 12.54 33.43
C PRO A 253 14.40 12.28 34.91
N GLU A 254 13.19 12.64 35.30
CA GLU A 254 12.69 12.41 36.67
C GLU A 254 12.54 10.93 36.97
N TYR A 255 11.95 10.18 36.02
CA TYR A 255 11.78 8.73 36.13
C TYR A 255 13.12 8.01 36.27
N VAL A 256 14.12 8.37 35.45
CA VAL A 256 15.48 7.78 35.53
C VAL A 256 16.17 8.13 36.84
N ALA A 257 16.02 9.36 37.34
CA ALA A 257 16.57 9.76 38.62
C ALA A 257 15.99 8.89 39.75
N GLN A 258 14.68 8.73 39.81
CA GLN A 258 14.04 7.91 40.85
C GLN A 258 14.45 6.43 40.75
N MET A 259 14.49 5.85 39.53
CA MET A 259 14.98 4.48 39.35
C MET A 259 16.45 4.35 39.73
N GLY A 260 17.28 5.32 39.40
CA GLY A 260 18.69 5.37 39.78
C GLY A 260 18.88 5.39 41.30
N ASP A 261 18.08 6.18 41.99
CA ASP A 261 18.10 6.25 43.47
C ASP A 261 17.69 4.92 44.10
N GLN A 262 16.67 4.27 43.60
CA GLN A 262 16.22 2.95 44.05
C GLN A 262 17.29 1.88 43.84
N LEU A 263 17.86 1.81 42.62
CA LEU A 263 18.98 0.90 42.33
C LEU A 263 20.18 1.17 43.23
N GLY A 264 20.50 2.44 43.50
CA GLY A 264 21.55 2.84 44.44
C GLY A 264 21.25 2.40 45.87
N ALA A 265 20.01 2.47 46.33
CA ALA A 265 19.59 1.97 47.64
C ALA A 265 19.72 0.45 47.73
N ASP A 266 19.28 -0.28 46.69
CA ASP A 266 19.36 -1.74 46.65
C ASP A 266 20.81 -2.23 46.60
N ARG A 267 21.68 -1.53 45.87
CA ARG A 267 23.13 -1.82 45.90
C ARG A 267 23.72 -1.69 47.28
N ARG A 268 23.34 -0.66 48.05
CA ARG A 268 23.78 -0.51 49.45
C ARG A 268 23.29 -1.64 50.35
N LYS A 269 22.20 -2.31 50.01
CA LYS A 269 21.70 -3.50 50.72
C LYS A 269 22.33 -4.80 50.23
N GLY A 270 23.32 -4.73 49.30
CA GLY A 270 24.01 -5.89 48.77
C GLY A 270 23.31 -6.61 47.61
N ALA A 271 22.26 -6.03 47.04
CA ALA A 271 21.62 -6.58 45.88
C ALA A 271 22.47 -6.35 44.60
N GLY A 272 22.52 -7.33 43.71
CA GLY A 272 23.18 -7.20 42.41
C GLY A 272 22.28 -6.35 41.48
N VAL A 273 22.75 -5.15 41.12
CA VAL A 273 21.99 -4.17 40.33
C VAL A 273 22.65 -3.81 39.01
N GLU A 274 23.77 -4.43 38.67
CA GLU A 274 24.60 -4.07 37.51
C GLU A 274 23.89 -4.36 36.19
N ALA A 275 23.06 -5.42 36.14
CA ALA A 275 22.25 -5.76 34.95
C ALA A 275 21.18 -4.70 34.75
N ASP A 276 20.48 -4.31 35.80
CA ASP A 276 19.37 -3.35 35.74
C ASP A 276 19.86 -1.92 35.43
N ALA A 277 21.01 -1.53 35.96
CA ALA A 277 21.64 -0.26 35.62
C ALA A 277 22.02 -0.21 34.12
N ARG A 278 22.48 -1.34 33.56
CA ARG A 278 22.72 -1.44 32.12
C ARG A 278 21.41 -1.35 31.29
N GLU A 279 20.34 -2.06 31.69
CA GLU A 279 19.04 -1.97 31.02
C GLU A 279 18.47 -0.55 31.10
N LEU A 280 18.59 0.16 32.23
CA LEU A 280 18.18 1.55 32.34
C LEU A 280 18.95 2.44 31.36
N ALA A 281 20.26 2.25 31.23
CA ALA A 281 21.10 3.00 30.31
C ALA A 281 20.72 2.68 28.82
N VAL A 282 20.38 1.43 28.51
CA VAL A 282 19.91 1.04 27.16
C VAL A 282 18.56 1.67 26.87
N ALA A 283 17.61 1.67 27.81
CA ALA A 283 16.33 2.33 27.69
C ALA A 283 16.51 3.85 27.45
N ALA A 284 17.38 4.49 28.24
CA ALA A 284 17.71 5.90 28.05
C ALA A 284 18.24 6.19 26.64
N ARG A 285 19.20 5.38 26.21
CA ARG A 285 19.77 5.51 24.86
C ARG A 285 18.71 5.33 23.75
N ALA A 286 17.79 4.39 23.92
CA ALA A 286 16.70 4.18 22.93
C ALA A 286 15.84 5.44 22.79
N ILE A 287 15.45 6.07 23.89
CA ILE A 287 14.63 7.30 23.89
C ILE A 287 15.41 8.46 23.23
N VAL A 288 16.65 8.68 23.61
CA VAL A 288 17.51 9.74 23.04
C VAL A 288 17.72 9.53 21.52
N LEU A 289 17.78 8.29 21.06
CA LEU A 289 17.92 7.93 19.65
C LEU A 289 16.58 7.97 18.88
N GLY A 290 15.48 8.48 19.47
CA GLY A 290 14.18 8.58 18.83
C GLY A 290 13.44 7.25 18.71
N ARG A 291 13.69 6.29 19.60
CA ARG A 291 12.98 5.02 19.73
C ARG A 291 12.19 4.94 21.04
N PRO A 292 11.18 5.81 21.22
CA PRO A 292 10.48 5.92 22.51
C PRO A 292 9.74 4.63 22.89
N GLU A 293 9.16 3.91 21.95
CA GLU A 293 8.47 2.63 22.18
C GLU A 293 9.42 1.57 22.78
N GLU A 294 10.63 1.46 22.24
CA GLU A 294 11.64 0.54 22.75
C GLU A 294 12.08 0.94 24.18
N GLY A 295 12.27 2.23 24.38
CA GLY A 295 12.63 2.79 25.68
C GLY A 295 11.57 2.50 26.75
N ALA A 296 10.30 2.80 26.46
CA ALA A 296 9.19 2.56 27.38
C ALA A 296 9.05 1.08 27.74
N ARG A 297 9.11 0.19 26.74
CA ARG A 297 9.03 -1.27 26.96
C ARG A 297 10.13 -1.78 27.87
N ARG A 298 11.38 -1.30 27.72
CA ARG A 298 12.49 -1.68 28.58
C ARG A 298 12.34 -1.14 30.00
N LEU A 299 11.89 0.11 30.14
CA LEU A 299 11.61 0.70 31.46
C LEU A 299 10.51 -0.07 32.20
N ARG A 300 9.43 -0.45 31.49
CA ARG A 300 8.38 -1.28 32.05
C ARG A 300 8.91 -2.63 32.49
N ALA A 301 9.66 -3.34 31.65
CA ALA A 301 10.25 -4.63 32.02
C ALA A 301 11.15 -4.53 33.24
N LEU A 302 11.94 -3.45 33.36
CA LEU A 302 12.77 -3.20 34.51
C LEU A 302 11.94 -2.93 35.78
N LYS A 303 10.87 -2.13 35.66
CA LYS A 303 9.92 -1.87 36.75
C LYS A 303 9.29 -3.16 37.26
N ASP A 304 8.78 -4.00 36.35
CA ASP A 304 8.13 -5.26 36.70
C ASP A 304 9.09 -6.24 37.38
N ALA A 305 10.33 -6.36 36.88
CA ALA A 305 11.35 -7.25 37.44
C ALA A 305 11.76 -6.85 38.87
N ARG A 306 11.68 -5.59 39.22
CA ARG A 306 12.09 -5.05 40.54
C ARG A 306 10.94 -4.71 41.47
N GLY A 307 9.65 -4.81 41.02
CA GLY A 307 8.51 -4.39 41.84
C GLY A 307 8.55 -2.91 42.22
N LEU A 308 9.11 -2.06 41.33
CA LEU A 308 9.30 -0.65 41.62
C LEU A 308 7.97 0.09 41.69
N ALA A 309 7.79 0.92 42.72
CA ALA A 309 6.57 1.73 42.85
C ALA A 309 6.49 2.76 41.71
N VAL A 310 5.26 2.97 41.19
CA VAL A 310 5.02 4.02 40.21
C VAL A 310 5.35 5.38 40.83
N PRO A 311 6.17 6.22 40.18
CA PRO A 311 6.33 7.60 40.62
C PRO A 311 4.96 8.29 40.60
N ARG A 312 4.49 8.77 41.72
CA ARG A 312 3.30 9.63 41.73
C ARG A 312 3.69 10.94 41.08
N SER A 313 3.10 11.24 39.91
CA SER A 313 3.28 12.56 39.30
C SER A 313 2.88 13.62 40.33
N SER A 314 3.85 14.39 40.80
CA SER A 314 3.68 15.48 41.77
C SER A 314 2.92 16.70 41.19
N GLY A 315 2.21 16.55 40.08
CA GLY A 315 1.61 17.63 39.30
C GLY A 315 0.10 17.57 39.13
N GLY A 316 -0.65 16.98 40.05
CA GLY A 316 -2.11 17.22 40.11
C GLY A 316 -2.35 18.55 40.82
N PRO A 317 -3.11 19.53 40.23
CA PRO A 317 -3.53 20.67 41.01
C PRO A 317 -4.39 20.17 42.15
N ASP A 318 -3.93 20.46 43.39
CA ASP A 318 -4.73 20.34 44.59
C ASP A 318 -6.09 21.06 44.35
N ALA A 319 -7.13 20.30 43.97
CA ALA A 319 -8.49 20.78 44.05
C ALA A 319 -8.84 20.86 45.53
N GLY A 320 -8.45 21.96 46.16
CA GLY A 320 -8.86 22.29 47.50
C GLY A 320 -10.39 22.36 47.54
N PRO A 321 -11.03 21.90 48.63
CA PRO A 321 -12.48 21.96 48.78
C PRO A 321 -12.90 23.42 48.94
N ALA A 322 -13.80 23.85 48.05
CA ALA A 322 -14.59 25.05 48.21
C ALA A 322 -16.03 24.66 48.52
#